data_24da486d87eca72fb3a7318976b15e1d
#
_entry.id   24da486d87eca72fb3a7318976b15e1d
#
_cell.length_a   1.000
_cell.length_b   1.000
_cell.length_c   1.000
_cell.angle_alpha   90.00
_cell.angle_beta   90.00
_cell.angle_gamma   90.00
#
_symmetry.space_group_name_H-M   'P 1'
#
loop_
_entity.id
_entity.type
_entity.pdbx_description
1 polymer ?
#
loop_
_entity_poly.entity_id
_entity_poly.type
_entity_poly.pdbx_seq_one_letter_code
_entity_poly.pdbx_strand_id
1 'polypeptide(L)'
;MMYDTLLSKTLLILAISLIFCVFGSLCVIRYFRNAFFKGETFVTAKSNHQGQIDLEVDKTTLSKIYKPAIIINIISFITLLIFQNTIPVNFIVMSIYTFSGGVTIGAILINKDENLGLKVTSLTALITLLASLIAMYSGIDFSFLSNFLFYSLLFLIVLGIYRILFSITETTKKLYSIFGIIVFIGYLLLDFYLLSKGNNIAQLNTWNNALDFAINIYLDIINLFLDLLDLLSD
;
A
#
# COMPACT_ATOMS: atom_id res chain seq x y z
N MET A 1 -29.06 4.49 -10.16
CA MET A 1 -28.44 3.44 -9.28
C MET A 1 -27.13 3.97 -8.70
N MET A 2 -26.71 3.53 -7.50
CA MET A 2 -25.58 4.14 -6.78
C MET A 2 -24.17 3.80 -7.37
N TYR A 3 -24.08 2.89 -8.35
CA TYR A 3 -22.80 2.40 -8.91
C TYR A 3 -22.76 2.48 -10.44
N ASP A 4 -23.36 3.52 -11.03
CA ASP A 4 -23.48 3.62 -12.49
C ASP A 4 -22.30 4.31 -13.18
N THR A 5 -21.32 4.82 -12.43
CA THR A 5 -20.15 5.53 -12.97
C THR A 5 -18.86 4.76 -12.75
N LEU A 6 -17.86 4.97 -13.62
CA LEU A 6 -16.51 4.40 -13.47
C LEU A 6 -15.90 4.78 -12.11
N LEU A 7 -16.04 6.04 -11.73
CA LEU A 7 -15.56 6.55 -10.43
C LEU A 7 -16.15 5.77 -9.25
N SER A 8 -17.49 5.59 -9.21
CA SER A 8 -18.13 4.90 -8.09
C SER A 8 -17.74 3.43 -8.00
N LYS A 9 -17.57 2.74 -9.15
CA LYS A 9 -17.08 1.37 -9.19
C LYS A 9 -15.64 1.27 -8.68
N THR A 10 -14.76 2.16 -9.16
CA THR A 10 -13.34 2.21 -8.74
C THR A 10 -13.22 2.47 -7.24
N LEU A 11 -13.93 3.46 -6.71
CA LEU A 11 -13.89 3.76 -5.27
C LEU A 11 -14.45 2.63 -4.41
N LEU A 12 -15.47 1.90 -4.89
CA LEU A 12 -15.98 0.73 -4.19
C LEU A 12 -14.92 -0.38 -4.10
N ILE A 13 -14.28 -0.71 -5.23
CA ILE A 13 -13.22 -1.73 -5.26
C ILE A 13 -12.05 -1.30 -4.37
N LEU A 14 -11.62 -0.05 -4.47
CA LEU A 14 -10.54 0.51 -3.65
C LEU A 14 -10.86 0.41 -2.15
N ALA A 15 -12.09 0.79 -1.74
CA ALA A 15 -12.51 0.70 -0.35
C ALA A 15 -12.48 -0.74 0.17
N ILE A 16 -13.01 -1.69 -0.61
CA ILE A 16 -12.96 -3.13 -0.27
C ILE A 16 -11.52 -3.60 -0.15
N SER A 17 -10.64 -3.21 -1.08
CA SER A 17 -9.22 -3.56 -1.10
C SER A 17 -8.48 -3.06 0.13
N LEU A 18 -8.73 -1.81 0.53
CA LEU A 18 -8.16 -1.24 1.76
C LEU A 18 -8.68 -1.93 3.02
N ILE A 19 -9.97 -2.33 3.05
CA ILE A 19 -10.55 -3.10 4.17
C ILE A 19 -9.84 -4.46 4.28
N PHE A 20 -9.64 -5.19 3.17
CA PHE A 20 -8.90 -6.46 3.19
C PHE A 20 -7.45 -6.29 3.64
N CYS A 21 -6.79 -5.22 3.21
CA CYS A 21 -5.43 -4.89 3.65
C CYS A 21 -5.37 -4.64 5.17
N VAL A 22 -6.26 -3.79 5.70
CA VAL A 22 -6.36 -3.54 7.14
C VAL A 22 -6.68 -4.82 7.90
N PHE A 23 -7.60 -5.64 7.39
CA PHE A 23 -7.97 -6.91 8.03
C PHE A 23 -6.77 -7.88 8.09
N GLY A 24 -6.01 -8.01 7.01
CA GLY A 24 -4.77 -8.80 6.98
C GLY A 24 -3.74 -8.32 8.01
N SER A 25 -3.54 -7.01 8.12
CA SER A 25 -2.65 -6.39 9.11
C SER A 25 -3.12 -6.67 10.55
N LEU A 26 -4.40 -6.48 10.84
CA LEU A 26 -4.98 -6.73 12.16
C LEU A 26 -4.90 -8.22 12.55
N CYS A 27 -5.03 -9.15 11.61
CA CYS A 27 -4.88 -10.58 11.90
C CYS A 27 -3.48 -10.89 12.45
N VAL A 28 -2.42 -10.32 11.86
CA VAL A 28 -1.05 -10.51 12.32
C VAL A 28 -0.83 -9.87 13.69
N ILE A 29 -1.25 -8.62 13.88
CA ILE A 29 -1.10 -7.91 15.13
C ILE A 29 -1.83 -8.65 16.26
N ARG A 30 -3.08 -9.11 16.03
CA ARG A 30 -3.84 -9.90 17.01
C ARG A 30 -3.19 -11.24 17.32
N TYR A 31 -2.65 -11.92 16.31
CA TYR A 31 -1.94 -13.19 16.50
C TYR A 31 -0.77 -13.02 17.49
N PHE A 32 0.10 -12.05 17.28
CA PHE A 32 1.25 -11.83 18.15
C PHE A 32 0.86 -11.27 19.51
N ARG A 33 -0.15 -10.40 19.59
CA ARG A 33 -0.69 -9.93 20.87
C ARG A 33 -1.23 -11.11 21.70
N ASN A 34 -1.96 -12.03 21.09
CA ASN A 34 -2.45 -13.23 21.77
C ASN A 34 -1.31 -14.18 22.18
N ALA A 35 -0.27 -14.32 21.36
CA ALA A 35 0.92 -15.10 21.69
C ALA A 35 1.63 -14.53 22.92
N PHE A 36 1.77 -13.21 23.02
CA PHE A 36 2.33 -12.53 24.18
C PHE A 36 1.52 -12.84 25.46
N PHE A 37 0.20 -12.72 25.41
CA PHE A 37 -0.65 -13.03 26.58
C PHE A 37 -0.61 -14.51 26.99
N LYS A 38 -0.27 -15.42 26.08
CA LYS A 38 -0.05 -16.85 26.38
C LYS A 38 1.35 -17.15 26.92
N GLY A 39 2.24 -16.15 26.99
CA GLY A 39 3.61 -16.32 27.47
C GLY A 39 4.55 -17.00 26.48
N GLU A 40 4.27 -16.90 25.19
CA GLU A 40 5.13 -17.47 24.15
C GLU A 40 6.48 -16.72 24.13
N THR A 41 7.58 -17.48 24.04
CA THR A 41 8.95 -16.95 24.19
C THR A 41 9.45 -16.12 23.00
N PHE A 42 8.79 -16.24 21.83
CA PHE A 42 9.17 -15.50 20.62
C PHE A 42 8.59 -14.08 20.55
N VAL A 43 7.78 -13.67 21.53
CA VAL A 43 7.24 -12.32 21.66
C VAL A 43 7.61 -11.75 23.02
N THR A 44 8.27 -10.60 23.02
CA THR A 44 8.69 -9.89 24.24
C THR A 44 8.09 -8.49 24.29
N ALA A 45 7.96 -7.94 25.49
CA ALA A 45 7.55 -6.55 25.68
C ALA A 45 8.79 -5.66 25.79
N LYS A 46 8.80 -4.56 25.03
CA LYS A 46 9.82 -3.52 25.09
C LYS A 46 9.16 -2.21 25.47
N SER A 47 9.71 -1.51 26.46
CA SER A 47 9.27 -0.16 26.78
C SER A 47 9.88 0.83 25.77
N ASN A 48 9.04 1.63 25.12
CA ASN A 48 9.50 2.74 24.28
C ASN A 48 9.90 3.97 25.13
N HIS A 49 10.47 4.99 24.49
CA HIS A 49 10.89 6.23 25.13
C HIS A 49 9.75 7.02 25.81
N GLN A 50 8.50 6.70 25.51
CA GLN A 50 7.29 7.31 26.07
C GLN A 50 6.68 6.47 27.21
N GLY A 51 7.33 5.37 27.63
CA GLY A 51 6.83 4.47 28.66
C GLY A 51 5.71 3.55 28.22
N GLN A 52 5.41 3.46 26.92
CA GLN A 52 4.46 2.53 26.36
C GLN A 52 5.11 1.16 26.11
N ILE A 53 4.31 0.12 26.13
CA ILE A 53 4.76 -1.25 25.93
C ILE A 53 4.53 -1.61 24.46
N ASP A 54 5.61 -1.69 23.69
CA ASP A 54 5.61 -2.21 22.35
C ASP A 54 5.96 -3.71 22.36
N LEU A 55 5.44 -4.44 21.40
CA LEU A 55 5.78 -5.86 21.22
C LEU A 55 6.99 -5.98 20.30
N GLU A 56 7.96 -6.76 20.70
CA GLU A 56 9.10 -7.15 19.86
C GLU A 56 9.00 -8.64 19.54
N VAL A 57 8.91 -8.97 18.26
CA VAL A 57 8.78 -10.33 17.77
C VAL A 57 10.11 -10.78 17.14
N ASP A 58 10.51 -12.01 17.44
CA ASP A 58 11.71 -12.61 16.86
C ASP A 58 11.67 -12.62 15.33
N LYS A 59 12.78 -12.22 14.70
CA LYS A 59 12.93 -12.12 13.24
C LYS A 59 12.67 -13.44 12.52
N THR A 60 13.03 -14.57 13.15
CA THR A 60 12.84 -15.90 12.56
C THR A 60 11.36 -16.24 12.48
N THR A 61 10.60 -15.95 13.55
CA THR A 61 9.15 -16.17 13.63
C THR A 61 8.41 -15.22 12.68
N LEU A 62 8.77 -13.94 12.64
CA LEU A 62 8.23 -13.00 11.67
C LEU A 62 8.44 -13.47 10.23
N SER A 63 9.64 -13.97 9.92
CA SER A 63 9.97 -14.42 8.56
C SER A 63 9.10 -15.56 8.08
N LYS A 64 8.61 -16.42 8.98
CA LYS A 64 7.67 -17.52 8.65
C LYS A 64 6.29 -17.01 8.23
N ILE A 65 5.93 -15.78 8.58
CA ILE A 65 4.65 -15.15 8.24
C ILE A 65 4.79 -14.27 7.00
N TYR A 66 5.74 -13.31 7.00
CA TYR A 66 5.80 -12.35 5.91
C TYR A 66 6.36 -12.93 4.61
N LYS A 67 7.29 -13.93 4.65
CA LYS A 67 7.83 -14.52 3.42
C LYS A 67 6.76 -15.22 2.57
N PRO A 68 5.91 -16.11 3.12
CA PRO A 68 4.80 -16.67 2.36
C PRO A 68 3.82 -15.59 1.88
N ALA A 69 3.53 -14.57 2.71
CA ALA A 69 2.65 -13.48 2.33
C ALA A 69 3.18 -12.69 1.13
N ILE A 70 4.48 -12.38 1.08
CA ILE A 70 5.12 -11.74 -0.07
C ILE A 70 5.02 -12.62 -1.32
N ILE A 71 5.26 -13.92 -1.20
CA ILE A 71 5.18 -14.86 -2.34
C ILE A 71 3.73 -14.88 -2.88
N ILE A 72 2.73 -15.00 -2.01
CA ILE A 72 1.31 -14.96 -2.38
C ILE A 72 0.99 -13.61 -3.04
N ASN A 73 1.48 -12.51 -2.50
CA ASN A 73 1.28 -11.16 -3.03
C ASN A 73 1.83 -11.05 -4.47
N ILE A 74 3.07 -11.51 -4.71
CA ILE A 74 3.69 -11.49 -6.04
C ILE A 74 2.92 -12.38 -7.02
N ILE A 75 2.55 -13.60 -6.63
CA ILE A 75 1.79 -14.51 -7.49
C ILE A 75 0.43 -13.91 -7.83
N SER A 76 -0.28 -13.36 -6.85
CA SER A 76 -1.57 -12.71 -7.06
C SER A 76 -1.47 -11.51 -7.98
N PHE A 77 -0.42 -10.68 -7.82
CA PHE A 77 -0.18 -9.54 -8.71
C PHE A 77 0.08 -9.98 -10.16
N ILE A 78 0.93 -10.98 -10.37
CA ILE A 78 1.18 -11.54 -11.71
C ILE A 78 -0.11 -12.12 -12.29
N THR A 79 -0.93 -12.78 -11.47
CA THR A 79 -2.23 -13.32 -11.92
C THR A 79 -3.18 -12.22 -12.36
N LEU A 80 -3.25 -11.09 -11.63
CA LEU A 80 -4.04 -9.92 -12.03
C LEU A 80 -3.59 -9.36 -13.39
N LEU A 81 -2.28 -9.32 -13.65
CA LEU A 81 -1.75 -8.84 -14.94
C LEU A 81 -2.08 -9.78 -16.11
N ILE A 82 -2.12 -11.10 -15.87
CA ILE A 82 -2.39 -12.09 -16.93
C ILE A 82 -3.88 -12.19 -17.25
N PHE A 83 -4.75 -12.15 -16.24
CA PHE A 83 -6.19 -12.42 -16.38
C PHE A 83 -7.05 -11.14 -16.41
N GLN A 84 -6.55 -10.04 -16.97
CA GLN A 84 -7.18 -8.71 -16.99
C GLN A 84 -8.67 -8.68 -17.38
N ASN A 85 -9.17 -9.66 -18.16
CA ASN A 85 -10.54 -9.65 -18.69
C ASN A 85 -11.52 -10.62 -18.00
N THR A 86 -11.13 -11.25 -16.88
CA THR A 86 -11.94 -12.27 -16.20
C THR A 86 -12.45 -11.74 -14.86
N ILE A 87 -13.51 -10.91 -14.90
CA ILE A 87 -14.02 -10.15 -13.74
C ILE A 87 -14.15 -10.97 -12.44
N PRO A 88 -14.87 -12.13 -12.39
CA PRO A 88 -15.04 -12.83 -11.12
C PRO A 88 -13.73 -13.30 -10.50
N VAL A 89 -12.80 -13.79 -11.34
CA VAL A 89 -11.47 -14.25 -10.90
C VAL A 89 -10.65 -13.08 -10.37
N ASN A 90 -10.65 -11.95 -11.08
CA ASN A 90 -9.87 -10.77 -10.71
C ASN A 90 -10.29 -10.16 -9.38
N PHE A 91 -11.58 -10.17 -9.03
CA PHE A 91 -12.04 -9.72 -7.72
C PHE A 91 -11.53 -10.62 -6.58
N ILE A 92 -11.54 -11.95 -6.79
CA ILE A 92 -11.02 -12.90 -5.80
C ILE A 92 -9.50 -12.72 -5.65
N VAL A 93 -8.78 -12.64 -6.78
CA VAL A 93 -7.33 -12.48 -6.77
C VAL A 93 -6.93 -11.13 -6.16
N MET A 94 -7.67 -10.04 -6.45
CA MET A 94 -7.44 -8.72 -5.83
C MET A 94 -7.64 -8.79 -4.31
N SER A 95 -8.65 -9.51 -3.83
CA SER A 95 -8.88 -9.70 -2.39
C SER A 95 -7.72 -10.44 -1.72
N ILE A 96 -7.20 -11.49 -2.38
CA ILE A 96 -6.03 -12.25 -1.89
C ILE A 96 -4.78 -11.35 -1.90
N TYR A 97 -4.58 -10.60 -2.99
CA TYR A 97 -3.47 -9.67 -3.15
C TYR A 97 -3.43 -8.63 -2.01
N THR A 98 -4.55 -7.95 -1.78
CA THR A 98 -4.64 -6.89 -0.78
C THR A 98 -4.58 -7.43 0.66
N PHE A 99 -5.18 -8.60 0.92
CA PHE A 99 -5.07 -9.27 2.22
C PHE A 99 -3.63 -9.70 2.52
N SER A 100 -2.93 -10.33 1.56
CA SER A 100 -1.52 -10.74 1.74
C SER A 100 -0.58 -9.55 1.89
N GLY A 101 -0.85 -8.45 1.18
CA GLY A 101 -0.18 -7.16 1.39
C GLY A 101 -0.38 -6.64 2.81
N GLY A 102 -1.61 -6.71 3.31
CA GLY A 102 -1.94 -6.36 4.69
C GLY A 102 -1.21 -7.22 5.73
N VAL A 103 -1.10 -8.53 5.50
CA VAL A 103 -0.31 -9.44 6.36
C VAL A 103 1.16 -8.99 6.40
N THR A 104 1.74 -8.61 5.26
CA THR A 104 3.11 -8.10 5.19
C THR A 104 3.26 -6.79 5.97
N ILE A 105 2.32 -5.85 5.80
CA ILE A 105 2.30 -4.58 6.54
C ILE A 105 2.16 -4.83 8.04
N GLY A 106 1.27 -5.72 8.47
CA GLY A 106 1.09 -6.09 9.87
C GLY A 106 2.37 -6.65 10.50
N ALA A 107 3.10 -7.48 9.74
CA ALA A 107 4.40 -8.01 10.17
C ALA A 107 5.51 -6.93 10.27
N ILE A 108 5.43 -5.89 9.46
CA ILE A 108 6.33 -4.73 9.57
C ILE A 108 5.97 -3.89 10.80
N LEU A 109 4.68 -3.63 11.00
CA LEU A 109 4.19 -2.74 12.06
C LEU A 109 4.35 -3.31 13.47
N ILE A 110 4.33 -4.64 13.64
CA ILE A 110 4.37 -5.26 14.97
C ILE A 110 5.63 -4.90 15.77
N ASN A 111 6.75 -4.64 15.09
CA ASN A 111 8.02 -4.23 15.69
C ASN A 111 8.23 -2.71 15.63
N LYS A 112 7.20 -1.94 15.33
CA LYS A 112 7.20 -0.47 15.30
C LYS A 112 6.30 0.07 16.40
N ASP A 113 6.55 1.32 16.78
CA ASP A 113 5.69 2.06 17.71
C ASP A 113 4.24 2.13 17.15
N GLU A 114 3.25 1.79 17.98
CA GLU A 114 1.83 1.82 17.60
C GLU A 114 1.40 3.23 17.18
N ASN A 115 1.89 4.27 17.85
CA ASN A 115 1.60 5.66 17.49
C ASN A 115 2.18 6.04 16.13
N LEU A 116 3.35 5.51 15.76
CA LEU A 116 3.94 5.70 14.44
C LEU A 116 3.04 5.12 13.35
N GLY A 117 2.55 3.90 13.54
CA GLY A 117 1.62 3.25 12.61
C GLY A 117 0.36 4.08 12.37
N LEU A 118 -0.27 4.58 13.45
CA LEU A 118 -1.45 5.45 13.37
C LEU A 118 -1.14 6.79 12.69
N LYS A 119 -0.02 7.42 13.03
CA LYS A 119 0.42 8.69 12.43
C LYS A 119 0.64 8.55 10.92
N VAL A 120 1.34 7.50 10.49
CA VAL A 120 1.61 7.24 9.08
C VAL A 120 0.31 6.95 8.32
N THR A 121 -0.59 6.12 8.88
CA THR A 121 -1.89 5.83 8.28
C THR A 121 -2.71 7.12 8.08
N SER A 122 -2.79 7.96 9.10
CA SER A 122 -3.52 9.23 9.04
C SER A 122 -2.93 10.18 8.00
N LEU A 123 -1.60 10.27 7.94
CA LEU A 123 -0.90 11.12 6.98
C LEU A 123 -1.09 10.62 5.54
N THR A 124 -0.99 9.30 5.31
CA THR A 124 -1.26 8.69 4.01
C THR A 124 -2.69 8.98 3.55
N ALA A 125 -3.68 8.80 4.43
CA ALA A 125 -5.08 9.06 4.11
C ALA A 125 -5.31 10.55 3.78
N LEU A 126 -4.71 11.47 4.54
CA LEU A 126 -4.81 12.91 4.29
C LEU A 126 -4.19 13.29 2.93
N ILE A 127 -2.98 12.79 2.63
CA ILE A 127 -2.30 13.07 1.36
C ILE A 127 -3.13 12.51 0.20
N THR A 128 -3.62 11.27 0.30
CA THR A 128 -4.47 10.65 -0.73
C THR A 128 -5.73 11.46 -0.98
N LEU A 129 -6.42 11.91 0.09
CA LEU A 129 -7.60 12.74 -0.03
C LEU A 129 -7.29 14.07 -0.72
N LEU A 130 -6.23 14.77 -0.31
CA LEU A 130 -5.82 16.04 -0.91
C LEU A 130 -5.43 15.85 -2.38
N ALA A 131 -4.65 14.82 -2.70
CA ALA A 131 -4.27 14.50 -4.09
C ALA A 131 -5.51 14.24 -4.96
N SER A 132 -6.48 13.46 -4.46
CA SER A 132 -7.72 13.19 -5.19
C SER A 132 -8.53 14.46 -5.46
N LEU A 133 -8.68 15.34 -4.46
CA LEU A 133 -9.41 16.61 -4.62
C LEU A 133 -8.71 17.55 -5.62
N ILE A 134 -7.39 17.68 -5.52
CA ILE A 134 -6.60 18.49 -6.46
C ILE A 134 -6.73 17.92 -7.87
N ALA A 135 -6.52 16.62 -8.06
CA ALA A 135 -6.57 15.98 -9.36
C ALA A 135 -7.93 16.11 -10.05
N MET A 136 -9.03 16.00 -9.28
CA MET A 136 -10.38 15.97 -9.84
C MET A 136 -10.97 17.36 -10.06
N TYR A 137 -10.58 18.36 -9.25
CA TYR A 137 -11.27 19.67 -9.22
C TYR A 137 -10.40 20.87 -9.57
N SER A 138 -9.06 20.74 -9.65
CA SER A 138 -8.19 21.91 -9.97
C SER A 138 -8.25 22.35 -11.43
N GLY A 139 -8.74 21.51 -12.34
CA GLY A 139 -8.69 21.75 -13.78
C GLY A 139 -7.30 21.61 -14.41
N ILE A 140 -6.28 21.23 -13.63
CA ILE A 140 -4.92 21.02 -14.13
C ILE A 140 -4.87 19.70 -14.89
N ASP A 141 -4.19 19.69 -16.04
CA ASP A 141 -3.88 18.47 -16.79
C ASP A 141 -2.60 17.81 -16.25
N PHE A 142 -2.77 16.74 -15.46
CA PHE A 142 -1.63 16.02 -14.87
C PHE A 142 -1.00 14.98 -15.81
N SER A 143 -1.47 14.82 -17.06
CA SER A 143 -0.90 13.85 -18.01
C SER A 143 0.57 14.12 -18.36
N PHE A 144 1.04 15.37 -18.21
CA PHE A 144 2.45 15.72 -18.39
C PHE A 144 3.41 15.00 -17.43
N LEU A 145 2.90 14.54 -16.27
CA LEU A 145 3.69 13.78 -15.28
C LEU A 145 3.99 12.34 -15.73
N SER A 146 3.20 11.78 -16.65
CA SER A 146 3.22 10.35 -16.99
C SER A 146 4.63 9.83 -17.32
N ASN A 147 5.34 10.47 -18.24
CA ASN A 147 6.69 10.04 -18.62
C ASN A 147 7.69 10.20 -17.48
N PHE A 148 7.64 11.31 -16.75
CA PHE A 148 8.51 11.54 -15.60
C PHE A 148 8.29 10.47 -14.52
N LEU A 149 7.06 10.20 -14.17
CA LEU A 149 6.70 9.20 -13.15
C LEU A 149 7.11 7.80 -13.57
N PHE A 150 6.92 7.43 -14.85
CA PHE A 150 7.35 6.13 -15.37
C PHE A 150 8.87 5.91 -15.16
N TYR A 151 9.71 6.85 -15.56
CA TYR A 151 11.15 6.73 -15.37
C TYR A 151 11.56 6.80 -13.90
N SER A 152 10.86 7.60 -13.09
CA SER A 152 11.07 7.68 -11.65
C SER A 152 10.73 6.36 -10.95
N LEU A 153 9.65 5.69 -11.35
CA LEU A 153 9.28 4.37 -10.82
C LEU A 153 10.33 3.30 -11.19
N LEU A 154 10.80 3.28 -12.44
CA LEU A 154 11.89 2.38 -12.84
C LEU A 154 13.14 2.61 -12.00
N PHE A 155 13.50 3.86 -11.75
CA PHE A 155 14.62 4.22 -10.90
C PHE A 155 14.42 3.75 -9.45
N LEU A 156 13.22 3.93 -8.88
CA LEU A 156 12.86 3.41 -7.54
C LEU A 156 12.97 1.89 -7.47
N ILE A 157 12.52 1.16 -8.50
CA ILE A 157 12.64 -0.31 -8.56
C ILE A 157 14.11 -0.73 -8.54
N VAL A 158 14.95 -0.10 -9.37
CA VAL A 158 16.39 -0.40 -9.41
C VAL A 158 17.06 -0.12 -8.07
N LEU A 159 16.77 1.03 -7.46
CA LEU A 159 17.27 1.37 -6.12
C LEU A 159 16.72 0.43 -5.04
N GLY A 160 15.46 0.00 -5.14
CA GLY A 160 14.86 -0.98 -4.24
C GLY A 160 15.57 -2.34 -4.30
N ILE A 161 15.88 -2.82 -5.50
CA ILE A 161 16.68 -4.05 -5.69
C ILE A 161 18.10 -3.85 -5.12
N TYR A 162 18.74 -2.71 -5.39
CA TYR A 162 20.05 -2.39 -4.83
C TYR A 162 20.03 -2.41 -3.29
N ARG A 163 19.00 -1.84 -2.67
CA ARG A 163 18.78 -1.82 -1.21
C ARG A 163 18.66 -3.23 -0.61
N ILE A 164 18.08 -4.18 -1.34
CA ILE A 164 17.95 -5.57 -0.89
C ILE A 164 19.31 -6.30 -0.95
N LEU A 165 20.12 -6.01 -1.96
CA LEU A 165 21.39 -6.70 -2.21
C LEU A 165 22.56 -6.12 -1.40
N PHE A 166 22.51 -4.82 -1.10
CA PHE A 166 23.60 -4.10 -0.46
C PHE A 166 23.12 -3.36 0.79
N SER A 167 23.95 -3.33 1.82
CA SER A 167 23.69 -2.50 3.00
C SER A 167 23.82 -1.03 2.66
N ILE A 168 22.77 -0.25 2.89
CA ILE A 168 22.75 1.19 2.67
C ILE A 168 22.72 1.94 4.01
N THR A 169 23.22 3.18 4.00
CA THR A 169 23.19 4.05 5.19
C THR A 169 21.77 4.51 5.52
N GLU A 170 21.50 4.87 6.76
CA GLU A 170 20.18 5.42 7.16
C GLU A 170 19.85 6.70 6.39
N THR A 171 20.84 7.56 6.12
CA THR A 171 20.65 8.75 5.27
C THR A 171 20.17 8.40 3.88
N THR A 172 20.76 7.37 3.26
CA THR A 172 20.36 6.90 1.92
C THR A 172 18.94 6.34 1.94
N LYS A 173 18.54 5.61 2.99
CA LYS A 173 17.16 5.13 3.14
C LYS A 173 16.18 6.29 3.21
N LYS A 174 16.44 7.30 4.05
CA LYS A 174 15.59 8.48 4.17
C LYS A 174 15.45 9.25 2.86
N LEU A 175 16.56 9.42 2.10
CA LEU A 175 16.51 10.05 0.77
C LEU A 175 15.68 9.23 -0.23
N TYR A 176 15.81 7.90 -0.23
CA TYR A 176 15.00 7.01 -1.04
C TYR A 176 13.50 7.19 -0.73
N SER A 177 13.14 7.19 0.56
CA SER A 177 11.75 7.35 0.99
C SER A 177 11.19 8.73 0.65
N ILE A 178 11.97 9.81 0.79
CA ILE A 178 11.54 11.16 0.37
C ILE A 178 11.25 11.18 -1.14
N PHE A 179 12.13 10.60 -1.95
CA PHE A 179 11.94 10.53 -3.39
C PHE A 179 10.71 9.69 -3.75
N GLY A 180 10.52 8.53 -3.09
CA GLY A 180 9.34 7.68 -3.26
C GLY A 180 8.04 8.39 -2.92
N ILE A 181 7.99 9.13 -1.79
CA ILE A 181 6.83 9.94 -1.41
C ILE A 181 6.45 10.93 -2.52
N ILE A 182 7.43 11.64 -3.10
CA ILE A 182 7.19 12.60 -4.19
C ILE A 182 6.62 11.88 -5.41
N VAL A 183 7.19 10.73 -5.78
CA VAL A 183 6.76 9.93 -6.93
C VAL A 183 5.34 9.40 -6.73
N PHE A 184 5.02 8.81 -5.56
CA PHE A 184 3.69 8.24 -5.33
C PHE A 184 2.60 9.29 -5.12
N ILE A 185 2.92 10.49 -4.60
CA ILE A 185 2.00 11.63 -4.65
C ILE A 185 1.73 12.03 -6.12
N GLY A 186 2.76 12.05 -6.96
CA GLY A 186 2.62 12.32 -8.38
C GLY A 186 1.73 11.29 -9.09
N TYR A 187 1.89 10.00 -8.78
CA TYR A 187 1.04 8.93 -9.31
C TYR A 187 -0.41 9.09 -8.82
N LEU A 188 -0.65 9.36 -7.54
CA LEU A 188 -2.00 9.62 -7.04
C LEU A 188 -2.68 10.79 -7.79
N LEU A 189 -1.96 11.88 -8.05
CA LEU A 189 -2.47 12.99 -8.84
C LEU A 189 -2.82 12.55 -10.27
N LEU A 190 -1.93 11.80 -10.92
CA LEU A 190 -2.13 11.31 -12.29
C LEU A 190 -3.30 10.33 -12.35
N ASP A 191 -3.37 9.35 -11.47
CA ASP A 191 -4.38 8.28 -11.51
C ASP A 191 -5.78 8.80 -11.20
N PHE A 192 -5.94 9.69 -10.21
CA PHE A 192 -7.23 10.34 -9.95
C PHE A 192 -7.63 11.30 -11.08
N TYR A 193 -6.67 11.98 -11.73
CA TYR A 193 -6.95 12.78 -12.92
C TYR A 193 -7.44 11.92 -14.08
N LEU A 194 -6.74 10.81 -14.39
CA LEU A 194 -7.13 9.89 -15.46
C LEU A 194 -8.47 9.22 -15.17
N LEU A 195 -8.74 8.84 -13.92
CA LEU A 195 -10.03 8.31 -13.48
C LEU A 195 -11.15 9.33 -13.68
N SER A 196 -10.92 10.60 -13.32
CA SER A 196 -11.89 11.68 -13.53
C SER A 196 -12.19 11.91 -15.01
N LYS A 197 -11.17 11.88 -15.87
CA LYS A 197 -11.33 11.97 -17.34
C LYS A 197 -12.05 10.76 -17.91
N GLY A 198 -11.65 9.55 -17.50
CA GLY A 198 -12.25 8.28 -17.92
C GLY A 198 -13.72 8.16 -17.52
N ASN A 199 -14.10 8.77 -16.39
CA ASN A 199 -15.48 8.77 -15.90
C ASN A 199 -16.48 9.46 -16.85
N ASN A 200 -16.00 10.35 -17.71
CA ASN A 200 -16.80 11.05 -18.72
C ASN A 200 -16.89 10.28 -20.06
N ILE A 201 -16.23 9.13 -20.16
CA ILE A 201 -16.20 8.30 -21.39
C ILE A 201 -17.00 7.04 -21.14
N ALA A 202 -18.18 6.93 -21.77
CA ALA A 202 -19.12 5.81 -21.55
C ALA A 202 -18.50 4.43 -21.82
N GLN A 203 -17.63 4.31 -22.83
CA GLN A 203 -16.95 3.05 -23.19
C GLN A 203 -15.99 2.56 -22.12
N LEU A 204 -15.46 3.45 -21.27
CA LEU A 204 -14.57 3.11 -20.17
C LEU A 204 -15.30 2.69 -18.89
N ASN A 205 -16.63 2.89 -18.82
CA ASN A 205 -17.42 2.56 -17.63
C ASN A 205 -17.67 1.05 -17.48
N THR A 206 -16.61 0.28 -17.40
CA THR A 206 -16.62 -1.18 -17.19
C THR A 206 -16.05 -1.54 -15.82
N TRP A 207 -16.41 -2.73 -15.32
CA TRP A 207 -15.82 -3.24 -14.08
C TRP A 207 -14.32 -3.57 -14.22
N ASN A 208 -13.87 -3.96 -15.42
CA ASN A 208 -12.44 -4.20 -15.69
C ASN A 208 -11.63 -2.91 -15.53
N ASN A 209 -12.03 -1.84 -16.23
CA ASN A 209 -11.34 -0.55 -16.10
C ASN A 209 -11.40 0.00 -14.66
N ALA A 210 -12.53 -0.18 -13.97
CA ALA A 210 -12.65 0.21 -12.58
C ALA A 210 -11.68 -0.56 -11.66
N LEU A 211 -11.48 -1.85 -11.93
CA LEU A 211 -10.51 -2.67 -11.22
C LEU A 211 -9.06 -2.21 -11.49
N ASP A 212 -8.71 -1.92 -12.75
CA ASP A 212 -7.38 -1.45 -13.13
C ASP A 212 -7.05 -0.13 -12.45
N PHE A 213 -7.97 0.85 -12.45
CA PHE A 213 -7.80 2.08 -11.69
C PHE A 213 -7.67 1.84 -10.19
N ALA A 214 -8.48 0.94 -9.63
CA ALA A 214 -8.44 0.65 -8.20
C ALA A 214 -7.11 -0.01 -7.79
N ILE A 215 -6.54 -0.90 -8.63
CA ILE A 215 -5.23 -1.53 -8.39
C ILE A 215 -4.14 -0.46 -8.38
N ASN A 216 -4.09 0.42 -9.38
CA ASN A 216 -3.07 1.46 -9.48
C ASN A 216 -3.12 2.39 -8.26
N ILE A 217 -4.28 2.96 -7.94
CA ILE A 217 -4.46 3.82 -6.77
C ILE A 217 -4.12 3.09 -5.46
N TYR A 218 -4.49 1.81 -5.33
CA TYR A 218 -4.14 1.00 -4.16
C TYR A 218 -2.62 0.85 -4.02
N LEU A 219 -1.92 0.57 -5.11
CA LEU A 219 -0.45 0.47 -5.14
C LEU A 219 0.21 1.78 -4.69
N ASP A 220 -0.27 2.90 -5.20
CA ASP A 220 0.26 4.22 -4.84
C ASP A 220 0.07 4.53 -3.35
N ILE A 221 -1.12 4.22 -2.81
CA ILE A 221 -1.42 4.39 -1.38
C ILE A 221 -0.50 3.54 -0.52
N ILE A 222 -0.30 2.26 -0.87
CA ILE A 222 0.52 1.34 -0.08
C ILE A 222 2.00 1.72 -0.15
N ASN A 223 2.51 2.08 -1.32
CA ASN A 223 3.89 2.52 -1.46
C ASN A 223 4.14 3.84 -0.74
N LEU A 224 3.22 4.82 -0.85
CA LEU A 224 3.27 6.05 -0.08
C LEU A 224 3.29 5.78 1.44
N PHE A 225 2.45 4.85 1.92
CA PHE A 225 2.42 4.43 3.31
C PHE A 225 3.77 3.85 3.76
N LEU A 226 4.37 2.95 2.96
CA LEU A 226 5.64 2.31 3.28
C LEU A 226 6.80 3.32 3.29
N ASP A 227 6.83 4.24 2.33
CA ASP A 227 7.84 5.29 2.28
C ASP A 227 7.71 6.28 3.44
N LEU A 228 6.49 6.67 3.81
CA LEU A 228 6.24 7.49 5.01
C LEU A 228 6.63 6.74 6.29
N LEU A 229 6.35 5.45 6.37
CA LEU A 229 6.75 4.62 7.51
C LEU A 229 8.28 4.53 7.63
N ASP A 230 8.98 4.30 6.53
CA ASP A 230 10.45 4.26 6.50
C ASP A 230 11.07 5.62 6.83
N LEU A 231 10.48 6.72 6.34
CA LEU A 231 10.98 8.08 6.60
C LEU A 231 10.82 8.49 8.08
N LEU A 232 9.69 8.12 8.69
CA LEU A 232 9.33 8.54 10.04
C LEU A 232 9.76 7.54 11.13
N SER A 233 10.24 6.35 10.73
CA SER A 233 10.85 5.41 11.67
C SER A 233 12.32 5.79 11.91
N ASP A 234 12.65 5.98 13.18
CA ASP A 234 14.04 6.22 13.65
C ASP A 234 14.88 4.94 13.54
#